data_8e3deea9174db7c0de08eea2d19e3f40
#
_entry.id   8e3deea9174db7c0de08eea2d19e3f40
#
_cell.length_a   1.000
_cell.length_b   1.000
_cell.length_c   1.000
_cell.angle_alpha   90.00
_cell.angle_beta   90.00
_cell.angle_gamma   90.00
#
_symmetry.space_group_name_H-M   'P 1'
#
loop_
_entity.id
_entity.type
_entity.pdbx_description
1 polymer ?
#
loop_
_entity_poly.entity_id
_entity_poly.type
_entity_poly.pdbx_seq_one_letter_code
_entity_poly.pdbx_strand_id
1 'polypeptide(L)'
;MKNLFLVSLSIVLFSCSNQSNNEVSQETDVWHKNATIYEVNVRQFTPEGTFNAFLPHIDRIHNMGIDILWFMPIHPIGEVNRKGGLGSYYSVKDYKGVNPEHGTAADFKAVVDKAHSLDMKVLIDWVANHSAFDNPWAENKDWYTLDSLGNLQPPLGTDWWDVADLNYDNNDMRLAMIEAMRYWVEEFDVDGFRCDVASWVPNDFWKQAIDSLNSIKPMFMLAEGEEPSLHEAGFQMTYTWEYMHITNEIAQGKMTFKNLDNLMAKEDTNYSQDAYRLYFTTNHDENSWKGDVF
;
A
#
# COMPACT_ATOMS: atom_id res chain seq x y z
N MET A 1 35.33 39.79 80.77
CA MET A 1 34.97 38.57 80.05
C MET A 1 33.65 38.86 79.33
N LYS A 2 33.69 39.19 78.05
CA LYS A 2 32.53 39.51 77.25
C LYS A 2 32.44 38.42 76.14
N ASN A 3 31.41 37.59 76.22
CA ASN A 3 31.14 36.55 75.24
C ASN A 3 30.50 37.19 74.01
N LEU A 4 31.11 37.02 72.88
CA LEU A 4 30.62 37.44 71.61
C LEU A 4 29.92 36.23 70.93
N PHE A 5 28.58 36.31 70.79
CA PHE A 5 27.82 35.32 70.03
C PHE A 5 27.86 35.70 68.52
N LEU A 6 28.47 34.88 67.70
CA LEU A 6 28.38 34.95 66.26
C LEU A 6 27.09 34.23 65.83
N VAL A 7 26.14 34.95 65.26
CA VAL A 7 24.98 34.39 64.56
C VAL A 7 25.34 34.22 63.08
N SER A 8 25.49 32.99 62.68
CA SER A 8 25.73 32.67 61.24
C SER A 8 24.37 32.61 60.51
N LEU A 9 24.16 33.55 59.61
CA LEU A 9 22.98 33.64 58.73
C LEU A 9 23.22 32.77 57.50
N SER A 10 22.59 31.58 57.46
CA SER A 10 22.60 30.70 56.26
C SER A 10 21.56 31.19 55.26
N ILE A 11 22.06 31.76 54.14
CA ILE A 11 21.25 32.11 52.99
C ILE A 11 21.02 30.85 52.15
N VAL A 12 19.81 30.31 52.14
CA VAL A 12 19.38 29.22 51.26
C VAL A 12 18.96 29.88 49.93
N LEU A 13 19.82 29.75 48.91
CA LEU A 13 19.47 30.11 47.55
C LEU A 13 18.58 29.01 46.93
N PHE A 14 17.29 29.27 46.81
CA PHE A 14 16.40 28.48 45.98
C PHE A 14 16.73 28.78 44.52
N SER A 15 17.46 27.87 43.88
CA SER A 15 17.63 27.87 42.44
C SER A 15 16.35 27.28 41.81
N CYS A 16 15.47 28.13 41.29
CA CYS A 16 14.43 27.69 40.37
C CYS A 16 15.07 27.27 39.07
N SER A 17 15.31 25.98 38.90
CA SER A 17 15.56 25.42 37.58
C SER A 17 14.26 25.42 36.81
N ASN A 18 14.08 26.39 35.90
CA ASN A 18 13.12 26.27 34.81
C ASN A 18 13.58 25.09 33.93
N GLN A 19 13.05 23.91 34.20
CA GLN A 19 12.99 22.88 33.16
C GLN A 19 11.99 23.38 32.14
N SER A 20 12.50 24.05 31.11
CA SER A 20 11.80 24.12 29.84
C SER A 20 11.66 22.65 29.34
N ASN A 21 10.48 22.09 29.51
CA ASN A 21 10.06 20.95 28.72
C ASN A 21 10.07 21.42 27.27
N ASN A 22 11.19 21.27 26.60
CA ASN A 22 11.21 21.12 25.18
C ASN A 22 10.53 19.77 24.91
N GLU A 23 9.21 19.76 24.86
CA GLU A 23 8.51 18.84 23.97
C GLU A 23 9.01 19.20 22.58
N VAL A 24 10.07 18.49 22.15
CA VAL A 24 10.35 18.33 20.75
C VAL A 24 9.12 17.59 20.24
N SER A 25 8.16 18.36 19.70
CA SER A 25 7.20 17.78 18.77
C SER A 25 8.08 17.10 17.72
N GLN A 26 8.20 15.78 17.78
CA GLN A 26 8.55 15.01 16.62
C GLN A 26 7.41 15.32 15.63
N GLU A 27 7.61 16.36 14.80
CA GLU A 27 6.99 16.38 13.49
C GLU A 27 7.47 15.07 12.87
N THR A 28 6.63 14.05 12.97
CA THR A 28 6.81 12.83 12.19
C THR A 28 6.84 13.32 10.76
N ASP A 29 8.01 13.20 10.16
CA ASP A 29 8.24 13.64 8.78
C ASP A 29 7.24 12.86 7.90
N VAL A 30 6.15 13.53 7.56
CA VAL A 30 5.05 12.92 6.81
C VAL A 30 5.45 13.00 5.34
N TRP A 31 6.52 12.25 5.02
CA TRP A 31 7.19 12.20 3.72
C TRP A 31 6.21 11.95 2.56
N HIS A 32 5.11 11.23 2.81
CA HIS A 32 4.12 10.90 1.79
C HIS A 32 3.18 12.06 1.39
N LYS A 33 3.19 13.18 2.12
CA LYS A 33 2.29 14.33 1.83
C LYS A 33 2.48 14.93 0.44
N ASN A 34 3.69 14.92 -0.07
CA ASN A 34 4.03 15.50 -1.37
C ASN A 34 4.65 14.45 -2.30
N ALA A 35 4.51 13.16 -1.96
CA ALA A 35 5.16 12.09 -2.69
C ALA A 35 4.50 11.84 -4.05
N THR A 36 5.33 11.55 -5.01
CA THR A 36 4.94 11.10 -6.35
C THR A 36 5.13 9.60 -6.47
N ILE A 37 4.18 8.92 -7.09
CA ILE A 37 4.18 7.46 -7.25
C ILE A 37 4.39 7.10 -8.71
N TYR A 38 5.29 6.14 -8.95
CA TYR A 38 5.50 5.52 -10.25
C TYR A 38 5.10 4.04 -10.18
N GLU A 39 4.07 3.67 -10.92
CA GLU A 39 3.61 2.29 -11.06
C GLU A 39 4.55 1.50 -11.98
N VAL A 40 5.03 0.35 -11.52
CA VAL A 40 5.99 -0.52 -12.22
C VAL A 40 5.35 -1.84 -12.58
N ASN A 41 5.10 -2.07 -13.87
CA ASN A 41 4.82 -3.39 -14.40
C ASN A 41 6.13 -4.03 -14.83
N VAL A 42 6.71 -4.90 -14.00
CA VAL A 42 8.02 -5.52 -14.26
C VAL A 42 8.05 -6.24 -15.60
N ARG A 43 7.02 -7.02 -15.91
CA ARG A 43 6.91 -7.79 -17.17
C ARG A 43 6.98 -6.92 -18.42
N GLN A 44 6.44 -5.68 -18.35
CA GLN A 44 6.27 -4.81 -19.51
C GLN A 44 7.28 -3.66 -19.55
N PHE A 45 8.06 -3.46 -18.49
CA PHE A 45 8.94 -2.29 -18.38
C PHE A 45 10.14 -2.37 -19.32
N THR A 46 10.72 -3.57 -19.47
CA THR A 46 11.81 -3.86 -20.41
C THR A 46 11.46 -5.09 -21.27
N PRO A 47 12.13 -5.30 -22.39
CA PRO A 47 11.93 -6.52 -23.19
C PRO A 47 12.18 -7.81 -22.42
N GLU A 48 13.09 -7.79 -21.43
CA GLU A 48 13.43 -8.93 -20.59
C GLU A 48 12.38 -9.20 -19.52
N GLY A 49 11.66 -8.17 -19.05
CA GLY A 49 10.61 -8.25 -18.04
C GLY A 49 11.11 -8.68 -16.65
N THR A 50 12.34 -8.31 -16.28
CA THR A 50 12.99 -8.78 -15.05
C THR A 50 13.43 -7.63 -14.14
N PHE A 51 13.59 -7.91 -12.85
CA PHE A 51 14.13 -6.96 -11.87
C PHE A 51 15.54 -6.47 -12.25
N ASN A 52 16.39 -7.37 -12.72
CA ASN A 52 17.75 -7.03 -13.15
C ASN A 52 17.76 -6.08 -14.34
N ALA A 53 16.82 -6.21 -15.27
CA ALA A 53 16.67 -5.29 -16.38
C ALA A 53 16.03 -3.95 -15.97
N PHE A 54 15.16 -3.95 -14.94
CA PHE A 54 14.57 -2.75 -14.38
C PHE A 54 15.57 -1.92 -13.54
N LEU A 55 16.44 -2.58 -12.78
CA LEU A 55 17.35 -1.96 -11.81
C LEU A 55 18.13 -0.73 -12.35
N PRO A 56 18.73 -0.74 -13.56
CA PRO A 56 19.44 0.42 -14.09
C PRO A 56 18.56 1.64 -14.38
N HIS A 57 17.25 1.48 -14.42
CA HIS A 57 16.32 2.57 -14.71
C HIS A 57 15.91 3.38 -13.46
N ILE A 58 16.20 2.90 -12.25
CA ILE A 58 15.77 3.55 -11.00
C ILE A 58 16.39 4.95 -10.90
N ASP A 59 17.66 5.15 -11.26
CA ASP A 59 18.28 6.49 -11.25
C ASP A 59 17.53 7.48 -12.16
N ARG A 60 17.09 7.04 -13.33
CA ARG A 60 16.30 7.88 -14.24
C ARG A 60 14.94 8.22 -13.65
N ILE A 61 14.27 7.25 -13.02
CA ILE A 61 12.95 7.44 -12.41
C ILE A 61 13.07 8.41 -11.22
N HIS A 62 14.08 8.23 -10.37
CA HIS A 62 14.39 9.16 -9.28
C HIS A 62 14.63 10.61 -9.81
N ASN A 63 15.43 10.75 -10.87
CA ASN A 63 15.72 12.06 -11.49
C ASN A 63 14.49 12.72 -12.14
N MET A 64 13.39 12.00 -12.34
CA MET A 64 12.10 12.57 -12.73
C MET A 64 11.33 13.17 -11.56
N GLY A 65 11.83 13.03 -10.32
CA GLY A 65 11.19 13.48 -9.10
C GLY A 65 10.17 12.48 -8.54
N ILE A 66 10.40 11.18 -8.76
CA ILE A 66 9.57 10.11 -8.20
C ILE A 66 10.11 9.71 -6.84
N ASP A 67 9.22 9.65 -5.86
CA ASP A 67 9.53 9.30 -4.47
C ASP A 67 9.20 7.82 -4.16
N ILE A 68 8.19 7.26 -4.82
CA ILE A 68 7.66 5.93 -4.54
C ILE A 68 7.64 5.07 -5.81
N LEU A 69 8.22 3.88 -5.73
CA LEU A 69 8.02 2.80 -6.72
C LEU A 69 6.92 1.87 -6.21
N TRP A 70 5.81 1.78 -6.90
CA TRP A 70 4.77 0.80 -6.66
C TRP A 70 4.86 -0.31 -7.70
N PHE A 71 5.29 -1.49 -7.26
CA PHE A 71 5.37 -2.68 -8.10
C PHE A 71 4.00 -3.38 -8.17
N MET A 72 3.45 -3.54 -9.37
CA MET A 72 2.33 -4.47 -9.60
C MET A 72 2.69 -5.85 -9.02
N PRO A 73 1.70 -6.76 -8.78
CA PRO A 73 1.97 -7.98 -8.04
C PRO A 73 3.18 -8.75 -8.60
N ILE A 74 4.14 -9.04 -7.73
CA ILE A 74 5.41 -9.69 -8.06
C ILE A 74 5.42 -11.19 -7.73
N HIS A 75 4.28 -11.70 -7.28
CA HIS A 75 4.12 -13.08 -6.83
C HIS A 75 4.01 -14.08 -7.98
N PRO A 76 4.31 -15.38 -7.77
CA PRO A 76 4.00 -16.43 -8.71
C PRO A 76 2.52 -16.44 -9.07
N ILE A 77 2.22 -16.66 -10.34
CA ILE A 77 0.87 -16.63 -10.89
C ILE A 77 0.28 -18.04 -10.92
N GLY A 78 -1.01 -18.16 -10.56
CA GLY A 78 -1.76 -19.40 -10.61
C GLY A 78 -1.78 -20.05 -12.01
N GLU A 79 -1.87 -21.35 -12.06
CA GLU A 79 -1.95 -22.13 -13.30
C GLU A 79 -3.35 -22.69 -13.53
N VAL A 80 -4.09 -22.98 -12.44
CA VAL A 80 -5.46 -23.47 -12.53
C VAL A 80 -6.38 -22.34 -12.97
N ASN A 81 -7.19 -22.59 -13.97
CA ASN A 81 -8.11 -21.63 -14.60
C ASN A 81 -7.42 -20.34 -15.11
N ARG A 82 -6.14 -20.40 -15.43
CA ARG A 82 -5.33 -19.26 -15.86
C ARG A 82 -5.97 -18.52 -17.04
N LYS A 83 -6.09 -17.20 -16.92
CA LYS A 83 -6.52 -16.33 -18.01
C LYS A 83 -5.36 -16.03 -18.97
N GLY A 84 -5.55 -16.29 -20.25
CA GLY A 84 -4.54 -16.06 -21.28
C GLY A 84 -3.28 -16.94 -21.11
N GLY A 85 -2.25 -16.68 -21.88
CA GLY A 85 -1.02 -17.50 -21.88
C GLY A 85 -0.13 -17.28 -20.65
N LEU A 86 -0.03 -16.01 -20.19
CA LEU A 86 0.86 -15.61 -19.10
C LEU A 86 0.16 -15.51 -17.74
N GLY A 87 -1.17 -15.49 -17.71
CA GLY A 87 -1.97 -15.35 -16.51
C GLY A 87 -2.04 -13.92 -15.98
N SER A 88 -2.97 -13.70 -15.04
CA SER A 88 -3.15 -12.44 -14.34
C SER A 88 -2.16 -12.32 -13.18
N TYR A 89 -1.51 -11.18 -13.02
CA TYR A 89 -0.68 -10.86 -11.85
C TYR A 89 -1.47 -10.98 -10.54
N TYR A 90 -2.78 -10.74 -10.60
CA TYR A 90 -3.69 -10.76 -9.46
C TYR A 90 -4.16 -12.18 -9.08
N SER A 91 -3.78 -13.20 -9.85
CA SER A 91 -3.99 -14.61 -9.47
C SER A 91 -2.78 -15.13 -8.71
N VAL A 92 -2.69 -14.77 -7.41
CA VAL A 92 -1.52 -15.02 -6.56
C VAL A 92 -1.47 -16.49 -6.13
N LYS A 93 -0.42 -17.20 -6.58
CA LYS A 93 -0.17 -18.60 -6.22
C LYS A 93 0.60 -18.77 -4.90
N ASP A 94 1.49 -17.83 -4.59
CA ASP A 94 2.30 -17.86 -3.35
C ASP A 94 2.57 -16.43 -2.88
N TYR A 95 2.02 -16.09 -1.72
CA TYR A 95 2.14 -14.75 -1.12
C TYR A 95 3.56 -14.41 -0.63
N LYS A 96 4.43 -15.38 -0.42
CA LYS A 96 5.83 -15.18 0.00
C LYS A 96 6.83 -15.46 -1.13
N GLY A 97 6.35 -15.88 -2.29
CA GLY A 97 7.18 -16.17 -3.46
C GLY A 97 7.38 -14.94 -4.34
N VAL A 98 8.53 -14.93 -5.03
CA VAL A 98 8.81 -14.03 -6.16
C VAL A 98 8.53 -14.78 -7.45
N ASN A 99 7.82 -14.15 -8.40
CA ASN A 99 7.55 -14.73 -9.70
C ASN A 99 8.88 -15.02 -10.44
N PRO A 100 9.16 -16.28 -10.77
CA PRO A 100 10.41 -16.64 -11.42
C PRO A 100 10.62 -16.00 -12.82
N GLU A 101 9.54 -15.53 -13.46
CA GLU A 101 9.64 -14.74 -14.69
C GLU A 101 10.32 -13.38 -14.46
N HIS A 102 10.22 -12.81 -13.26
CA HIS A 102 10.81 -11.51 -12.90
C HIS A 102 12.22 -11.63 -12.35
N GLY A 103 12.63 -12.83 -11.92
CA GLY A 103 13.93 -13.10 -11.31
C GLY A 103 13.81 -13.79 -9.94
N THR A 104 14.77 -13.54 -9.08
CA THR A 104 14.87 -14.14 -7.76
C THR A 104 14.50 -13.16 -6.65
N ALA A 105 14.31 -13.67 -5.43
CA ALA A 105 14.15 -12.84 -4.22
C ALA A 105 15.36 -11.89 -4.02
N ALA A 106 16.58 -12.35 -4.32
CA ALA A 106 17.78 -11.52 -4.24
C ALA A 106 17.77 -10.38 -5.28
N ASP A 107 17.24 -10.60 -6.47
CA ASP A 107 17.10 -9.56 -7.50
C ASP A 107 16.09 -8.50 -7.07
N PHE A 108 14.96 -8.90 -6.48
CA PHE A 108 14.00 -7.94 -5.92
C PHE A 108 14.59 -7.16 -4.73
N LYS A 109 15.33 -7.85 -3.83
CA LYS A 109 16.03 -7.15 -2.73
C LYS A 109 17.02 -6.11 -3.24
N ALA A 110 17.75 -6.40 -4.32
CA ALA A 110 18.65 -5.44 -4.94
C ALA A 110 17.93 -4.20 -5.49
N VAL A 111 16.69 -4.37 -6.01
CA VAL A 111 15.84 -3.26 -6.44
C VAL A 111 15.44 -2.40 -5.24
N VAL A 112 14.98 -3.01 -4.13
CA VAL A 112 14.62 -2.28 -2.90
C VAL A 112 15.84 -1.53 -2.35
N ASP A 113 16.99 -2.18 -2.23
CA ASP A 113 18.22 -1.56 -1.72
C ASP A 113 18.68 -0.39 -2.60
N LYS A 114 18.55 -0.53 -3.92
CA LYS A 114 18.86 0.57 -4.86
C LYS A 114 17.89 1.74 -4.69
N ALA A 115 16.60 1.48 -4.57
CA ALA A 115 15.60 2.54 -4.34
C ALA A 115 15.90 3.27 -3.01
N HIS A 116 16.15 2.55 -1.94
CA HIS A 116 16.50 3.13 -0.64
C HIS A 116 17.80 3.92 -0.66
N SER A 117 18.80 3.52 -1.47
CA SER A 117 20.04 4.29 -1.65
C SER A 117 19.84 5.67 -2.28
N LEU A 118 18.66 5.92 -2.84
CA LEU A 118 18.21 7.17 -3.45
C LEU A 118 17.09 7.85 -2.64
N ASP A 119 16.87 7.41 -1.39
CA ASP A 119 15.77 7.87 -0.53
C ASP A 119 14.36 7.60 -1.09
N MET A 120 14.23 6.77 -2.12
CA MET A 120 12.94 6.35 -2.66
C MET A 120 12.31 5.26 -1.79
N LYS A 121 10.98 5.16 -1.83
CA LYS A 121 10.18 4.16 -1.13
C LYS A 121 9.69 3.08 -2.10
N VAL A 122 9.45 1.88 -1.57
CA VAL A 122 8.99 0.74 -2.36
C VAL A 122 7.69 0.18 -1.78
N LEU A 123 6.66 0.10 -2.63
CA LEU A 123 5.40 -0.56 -2.34
C LEU A 123 5.26 -1.82 -3.21
N ILE A 124 4.64 -2.85 -2.63
CA ILE A 124 4.18 -4.03 -3.36
C ILE A 124 2.66 -3.95 -3.50
N ASP A 125 2.15 -4.28 -4.67
CA ASP A 125 0.72 -4.50 -4.88
C ASP A 125 0.28 -5.76 -4.14
N TRP A 126 -0.71 -5.64 -3.26
CA TRP A 126 -1.14 -6.69 -2.36
C TRP A 126 -2.57 -7.13 -2.62
N VAL A 127 -2.71 -8.35 -3.10
CA VAL A 127 -4.00 -8.95 -3.46
C VAL A 127 -4.56 -9.68 -2.24
N ALA A 128 -5.30 -8.97 -1.39
CA ALA A 128 -5.84 -9.55 -0.15
C ALA A 128 -7.21 -10.20 -0.33
N ASN A 129 -8.01 -9.79 -1.32
CA ASN A 129 -9.38 -10.27 -1.48
C ASN A 129 -9.48 -11.72 -1.96
N HIS A 130 -8.54 -12.18 -2.77
CA HIS A 130 -8.60 -13.49 -3.42
C HIS A 130 -7.19 -14.03 -3.68
N SER A 131 -7.08 -15.32 -4.00
CA SER A 131 -5.84 -15.95 -4.44
C SER A 131 -6.08 -16.85 -5.66
N ALA A 132 -5.00 -17.39 -6.25
CA ALA A 132 -5.14 -18.43 -7.24
C ALA A 132 -5.79 -19.70 -6.66
N PHE A 133 -6.49 -20.49 -7.49
CA PHE A 133 -7.08 -21.78 -7.08
C PHE A 133 -6.04 -22.81 -6.67
N ASP A 134 -4.81 -22.71 -7.16
CA ASP A 134 -3.67 -23.57 -6.84
C ASP A 134 -2.69 -22.92 -5.86
N ASN A 135 -3.13 -21.90 -5.11
CA ASN A 135 -2.42 -21.42 -3.94
C ASN A 135 -2.38 -22.52 -2.88
N PRO A 136 -1.23 -22.80 -2.20
CA PRO A 136 -1.17 -23.82 -1.14
C PRO A 136 -2.21 -23.65 -0.03
N TRP A 137 -2.71 -22.44 0.21
CA TRP A 137 -3.78 -22.20 1.17
C TRP A 137 -5.10 -22.88 0.80
N ALA A 138 -5.31 -23.21 -0.47
CA ALA A 138 -6.52 -23.91 -0.97
C ALA A 138 -6.68 -25.33 -0.39
N GLU A 139 -5.65 -25.90 0.24
CA GLU A 139 -5.75 -27.12 1.03
C GLU A 139 -6.66 -26.92 2.27
N ASN A 140 -6.75 -25.69 2.80
CA ASN A 140 -7.64 -25.29 3.88
C ASN A 140 -8.92 -24.67 3.30
N LYS A 141 -9.87 -25.50 2.91
CA LYS A 141 -11.09 -25.02 2.23
C LYS A 141 -11.90 -23.99 3.03
N ASP A 142 -11.86 -24.01 4.34
CA ASP A 142 -12.53 -23.06 5.23
C ASP A 142 -11.87 -21.66 5.24
N TRP A 143 -10.70 -21.53 4.63
CA TRP A 143 -10.06 -20.24 4.36
C TRP A 143 -10.66 -19.51 3.15
N TYR A 144 -11.56 -20.16 2.42
CA TYR A 144 -12.19 -19.64 1.20
C TYR A 144 -13.70 -19.65 1.33
N THR A 145 -14.36 -18.79 0.57
CA THR A 145 -15.80 -18.91 0.37
C THR A 145 -16.08 -20.08 -0.56
N LEU A 146 -17.13 -20.83 -0.23
CA LEU A 146 -17.47 -22.04 -0.97
C LEU A 146 -18.83 -21.89 -1.66
N ASP A 147 -18.95 -22.53 -2.82
CA ASP A 147 -20.22 -22.68 -3.50
C ASP A 147 -21.15 -23.66 -2.77
N SER A 148 -22.38 -23.84 -3.24
CA SER A 148 -23.37 -24.75 -2.63
C SER A 148 -22.96 -26.23 -2.68
N LEU A 149 -21.92 -26.58 -3.44
CA LEU A 149 -21.38 -27.93 -3.58
C LEU A 149 -20.09 -28.12 -2.75
N GLY A 150 -19.63 -27.08 -2.05
CA GLY A 150 -18.42 -27.11 -1.25
C GLY A 150 -17.12 -26.98 -2.06
N ASN A 151 -17.17 -26.37 -3.23
CA ASN A 151 -15.99 -26.02 -4.02
C ASN A 151 -15.61 -24.55 -3.79
N LEU A 152 -14.31 -24.25 -3.93
CA LEU A 152 -13.84 -22.87 -3.98
C LEU A 152 -14.54 -22.13 -5.13
N GLN A 153 -14.89 -20.86 -4.90
CA GLN A 153 -15.57 -20.04 -5.89
C GLN A 153 -14.87 -18.68 -6.07
N PRO A 154 -15.02 -18.04 -7.22
CA PRO A 154 -14.60 -16.66 -7.41
C PRO A 154 -15.38 -15.68 -6.50
N PRO A 155 -14.87 -14.46 -6.29
CA PRO A 155 -15.65 -13.40 -5.64
C PRO A 155 -17.01 -13.21 -6.32
N LEU A 156 -18.07 -13.14 -5.53
CA LEU A 156 -19.44 -13.10 -6.03
C LEU A 156 -19.69 -11.85 -6.89
N GLY A 157 -20.36 -12.08 -8.02
CA GLY A 157 -20.71 -11.00 -8.96
C GLY A 157 -19.58 -10.59 -9.91
N THR A 158 -18.47 -11.30 -9.91
CA THR A 158 -17.36 -11.08 -10.83
C THR A 158 -17.31 -12.16 -11.92
N ASP A 159 -16.56 -11.87 -12.98
CA ASP A 159 -16.12 -12.83 -14.00
C ASP A 159 -14.66 -13.29 -13.79
N TRP A 160 -14.17 -13.24 -12.56
CA TRP A 160 -12.77 -13.54 -12.18
C TRP A 160 -12.57 -15.05 -11.94
N TRP A 161 -12.85 -15.88 -12.94
CA TRP A 161 -12.83 -17.35 -12.81
C TRP A 161 -11.45 -17.96 -12.55
N ASP A 162 -10.38 -17.17 -12.62
CA ASP A 162 -8.99 -17.59 -12.36
C ASP A 162 -8.54 -17.40 -10.92
N VAL A 163 -9.43 -16.90 -10.04
CA VAL A 163 -9.15 -16.66 -8.63
C VAL A 163 -10.25 -17.19 -7.71
N ALA A 164 -9.89 -17.51 -6.48
CA ALA A 164 -10.76 -18.00 -5.41
C ALA A 164 -10.88 -16.97 -4.29
N ASP A 165 -12.08 -16.69 -3.86
CA ASP A 165 -12.44 -15.71 -2.84
C ASP A 165 -12.04 -16.14 -1.44
N LEU A 166 -11.34 -15.29 -0.68
CA LEU A 166 -10.87 -15.57 0.66
C LEU A 166 -11.94 -15.30 1.72
N ASN A 167 -12.02 -16.18 2.72
CA ASN A 167 -12.99 -16.10 3.81
C ASN A 167 -12.43 -15.34 5.01
N TYR A 168 -12.77 -14.06 5.13
CA TYR A 168 -12.35 -13.21 6.24
C TYR A 168 -13.05 -13.47 7.59
N ASP A 169 -14.04 -14.36 7.64
CA ASP A 169 -14.58 -14.85 8.92
C ASP A 169 -13.65 -15.88 9.59
N ASN A 170 -12.67 -16.42 8.84
CA ASN A 170 -11.68 -17.36 9.35
C ASN A 170 -10.46 -16.62 9.92
N ASN A 171 -10.24 -16.71 11.23
CA ASN A 171 -9.14 -16.05 11.92
C ASN A 171 -7.76 -16.58 11.51
N ASP A 172 -7.62 -17.88 11.24
CA ASP A 172 -6.33 -18.47 10.87
C ASP A 172 -5.89 -17.96 9.48
N MET A 173 -6.85 -17.80 8.55
CA MET A 173 -6.60 -17.17 7.25
C MET A 173 -6.15 -15.71 7.42
N ARG A 174 -6.84 -14.92 8.27
CA ARG A 174 -6.45 -13.53 8.57
C ARG A 174 -5.01 -13.46 9.10
N LEU A 175 -4.65 -14.32 10.05
CA LEU A 175 -3.30 -14.36 10.61
C LEU A 175 -2.26 -14.77 9.56
N ALA A 176 -2.57 -15.74 8.70
CA ALA A 176 -1.69 -16.13 7.61
C ALA A 176 -1.46 -15.00 6.60
N MET A 177 -2.51 -14.22 6.30
CA MET A 177 -2.41 -13.04 5.43
C MET A 177 -1.51 -11.95 6.04
N ILE A 178 -1.69 -11.65 7.33
CA ILE A 178 -0.84 -10.69 8.06
C ILE A 178 0.62 -11.16 8.09
N GLU A 179 0.84 -12.44 8.37
CA GLU A 179 2.17 -13.04 8.40
C GLU A 179 2.86 -12.99 7.01
N ALA A 180 2.09 -13.14 5.94
CA ALA A 180 2.61 -12.99 4.59
C ALA A 180 3.00 -11.53 4.28
N MET A 181 2.22 -10.54 4.74
CA MET A 181 2.59 -9.12 4.61
C MET A 181 3.83 -8.79 5.45
N ARG A 182 3.88 -9.26 6.71
CA ARG A 182 5.05 -9.07 7.59
C ARG A 182 6.34 -9.59 6.96
N TYR A 183 6.30 -10.76 6.32
CA TYR A 183 7.45 -11.34 5.64
C TYR A 183 8.12 -10.36 4.66
N TRP A 184 7.35 -9.61 3.87
CA TRP A 184 7.92 -8.64 2.93
C TRP A 184 8.53 -7.42 3.61
N VAL A 185 7.99 -7.02 4.76
CA VAL A 185 8.55 -5.94 5.56
C VAL A 185 9.84 -6.38 6.26
N GLU A 186 9.83 -7.56 6.89
CA GLU A 186 10.94 -8.07 7.69
C GLU A 186 12.14 -8.51 6.83
N GLU A 187 11.88 -9.18 5.70
CA GLU A 187 12.95 -9.75 4.86
C GLU A 187 13.41 -8.81 3.75
N PHE A 188 12.52 -7.99 3.22
CA PHE A 188 12.83 -7.13 2.07
C PHE A 188 12.88 -5.65 2.41
N ASP A 189 12.39 -5.25 3.59
CA ASP A 189 12.33 -3.86 4.04
C ASP A 189 11.43 -2.98 3.15
N VAL A 190 10.35 -3.54 2.57
CA VAL A 190 9.39 -2.73 1.81
C VAL A 190 8.72 -1.69 2.69
N ASP A 191 8.37 -0.53 2.12
CA ASP A 191 7.87 0.64 2.86
C ASP A 191 6.34 0.67 2.97
N GLY A 192 5.65 -0.21 2.26
CA GLY A 192 4.20 -0.28 2.28
C GLY A 192 3.59 -1.17 1.22
N PHE A 193 2.27 -1.05 1.11
CA PHE A 193 1.48 -1.84 0.17
C PHE A 193 0.43 -0.97 -0.53
N ARG A 194 0.24 -1.21 -1.82
CA ARG A 194 -0.99 -0.85 -2.51
C ARG A 194 -1.91 -2.06 -2.40
N CYS A 195 -3.07 -1.89 -1.78
CA CYS A 195 -3.99 -2.99 -1.53
C CYS A 195 -5.09 -3.02 -2.59
N ASP A 196 -5.06 -4.09 -3.38
CA ASP A 196 -6.00 -4.38 -4.46
C ASP A 196 -7.41 -4.56 -3.92
N VAL A 197 -8.41 -3.95 -4.60
CA VAL A 197 -9.83 -3.96 -4.22
C VAL A 197 -10.06 -3.87 -2.70
N ALA A 198 -9.37 -2.95 -2.04
CA ALA A 198 -9.32 -2.84 -0.58
C ALA A 198 -10.71 -2.70 0.06
N SER A 199 -11.67 -2.10 -0.66
CA SER A 199 -13.06 -1.94 -0.24
C SER A 199 -13.82 -3.27 -0.07
N TRP A 200 -13.33 -4.35 -0.66
CA TRP A 200 -13.97 -5.67 -0.57
C TRP A 200 -13.44 -6.53 0.58
N VAL A 201 -12.39 -6.04 1.24
CA VAL A 201 -11.79 -6.68 2.42
C VAL A 201 -12.26 -5.94 3.67
N PRO A 202 -12.64 -6.63 4.77
CA PRO A 202 -13.17 -6.00 5.97
C PRO A 202 -12.22 -4.97 6.60
N ASN A 203 -12.74 -3.80 6.97
CA ASN A 203 -11.95 -2.73 7.58
C ASN A 203 -11.29 -3.12 8.90
N ASP A 204 -11.93 -4.01 9.69
CA ASP A 204 -11.37 -4.52 10.93
C ASP A 204 -10.14 -5.42 10.70
N PHE A 205 -10.11 -6.17 9.57
CA PHE A 205 -8.92 -6.88 9.13
C PHE A 205 -7.82 -5.89 8.74
N TRP A 206 -8.13 -4.88 7.93
CA TRP A 206 -7.13 -3.87 7.55
C TRP A 206 -6.52 -3.21 8.77
N LYS A 207 -7.34 -2.82 9.75
CA LYS A 207 -6.84 -2.26 10.99
C LYS A 207 -5.89 -3.23 11.71
N GLN A 208 -6.27 -4.49 11.85
CA GLN A 208 -5.43 -5.52 12.47
C GLN A 208 -4.10 -5.69 11.73
N ALA A 209 -4.13 -5.75 10.40
CA ALA A 209 -2.95 -5.90 9.56
C ALA A 209 -2.02 -4.68 9.68
N ILE A 210 -2.56 -3.47 9.52
CA ILE A 210 -1.79 -2.22 9.57
C ILE A 210 -1.18 -2.01 10.96
N ASP A 211 -1.91 -2.25 12.05
CA ASP A 211 -1.38 -2.20 13.41
C ASP A 211 -0.21 -3.19 13.60
N SER A 212 -0.34 -4.41 13.06
CA SER A 212 0.73 -5.41 13.09
C SER A 212 1.97 -5.00 12.30
N LEU A 213 1.79 -4.45 11.10
CA LEU A 213 2.89 -3.97 10.26
C LEU A 213 3.60 -2.78 10.89
N ASN A 214 2.85 -1.80 11.40
CA ASN A 214 3.38 -0.62 12.10
C ASN A 214 4.14 -0.97 13.38
N SER A 215 3.95 -2.16 13.94
CA SER A 215 4.78 -2.65 15.05
C SER A 215 6.22 -2.97 14.65
N ILE A 216 6.50 -3.16 13.35
CA ILE A 216 7.84 -3.38 12.79
C ILE A 216 8.48 -2.04 12.45
N LYS A 217 7.81 -1.27 11.58
CA LYS A 217 8.19 0.10 11.17
C LYS A 217 6.96 0.85 10.68
N PRO A 218 6.98 2.21 10.64
CA PRO A 218 5.91 2.98 10.02
C PRO A 218 5.72 2.58 8.56
N MET A 219 4.49 2.21 8.19
CA MET A 219 4.15 1.75 6.85
C MET A 219 3.30 2.78 6.11
N PHE A 220 3.45 2.81 4.79
CA PHE A 220 2.57 3.57 3.91
C PHE A 220 1.60 2.62 3.21
N MET A 221 0.30 2.86 3.42
CA MET A 221 -0.77 2.00 2.92
C MET A 221 -1.64 2.78 1.94
N LEU A 222 -1.67 2.32 0.70
CA LEU A 222 -2.51 2.84 -0.38
C LEU A 222 -3.66 1.86 -0.66
N ALA A 223 -4.89 2.31 -0.48
CA ALA A 223 -6.06 1.51 -0.78
C ALA A 223 -6.59 1.77 -2.19
N GLU A 224 -6.81 0.72 -2.97
CA GLU A 224 -7.70 0.81 -4.10
C GLU A 224 -9.15 0.78 -3.60
N GLY A 225 -9.71 1.96 -3.46
CA GLY A 225 -11.05 2.22 -2.94
C GLY A 225 -11.21 3.71 -2.63
N GLU A 226 -12.46 4.16 -2.53
CA GLU A 226 -12.76 5.57 -2.29
C GLU A 226 -13.49 5.80 -0.95
N GLU A 227 -13.80 4.74 -0.19
CA GLU A 227 -14.57 4.85 1.03
C GLU A 227 -13.75 5.56 2.14
N PRO A 228 -14.31 6.63 2.77
CA PRO A 228 -13.65 7.31 3.89
C PRO A 228 -13.27 6.36 5.05
N SER A 229 -14.04 5.27 5.24
CA SER A 229 -13.79 4.26 6.28
C SER A 229 -12.45 3.52 6.12
N LEU A 230 -11.85 3.52 4.93
CA LEU A 230 -10.50 2.98 4.72
C LEU A 230 -9.43 3.81 5.45
N HIS A 231 -9.60 5.14 5.52
CA HIS A 231 -8.72 5.98 6.35
C HIS A 231 -8.89 5.68 7.85
N GLU A 232 -10.11 5.39 8.30
CA GLU A 232 -10.38 4.96 9.68
C GLU A 232 -9.74 3.60 10.00
N ALA A 233 -9.60 2.73 8.99
CA ALA A 233 -8.88 1.46 9.10
C ALA A 233 -7.35 1.60 9.11
N GLY A 234 -6.82 2.80 8.80
CA GLY A 234 -5.39 3.12 8.90
C GLY A 234 -4.69 3.37 7.56
N PHE A 235 -5.39 3.36 6.43
CA PHE A 235 -4.79 3.73 5.14
C PHE A 235 -4.46 5.22 5.10
N GLN A 236 -3.24 5.57 4.70
CA GLN A 236 -2.84 6.95 4.51
C GLN A 236 -3.42 7.53 3.23
N MET A 237 -3.56 6.71 2.18
CA MET A 237 -4.01 7.18 0.87
C MET A 237 -5.07 6.25 0.29
N THR A 238 -6.06 6.86 -0.39
CA THR A 238 -7.10 6.15 -1.14
C THR A 238 -7.18 6.66 -2.57
N TYR A 239 -7.71 5.87 -3.48
CA TYR A 239 -7.88 6.24 -4.89
C TYR A 239 -8.91 7.37 -5.07
N THR A 240 -8.86 8.01 -6.25
CA THR A 240 -9.81 9.03 -6.70
C THR A 240 -10.37 8.67 -8.08
N TRP A 241 -11.12 7.57 -8.15
CA TRP A 241 -11.73 7.11 -9.40
C TRP A 241 -12.66 8.17 -10.01
N GLU A 242 -13.49 8.82 -9.18
CA GLU A 242 -14.40 9.88 -9.65
C GLU A 242 -13.62 11.08 -10.23
N TYR A 243 -12.50 11.45 -9.64
CA TYR A 243 -11.61 12.50 -10.18
C TYR A 243 -11.03 12.12 -11.54
N MET A 244 -10.50 10.92 -11.66
CA MET A 244 -9.94 10.39 -12.91
C MET A 244 -11.00 10.39 -14.02
N HIS A 245 -12.20 9.91 -13.74
CA HIS A 245 -13.31 9.92 -14.71
C HIS A 245 -13.69 11.34 -15.15
N ILE A 246 -13.86 12.28 -14.20
CA ILE A 246 -14.23 13.66 -14.50
C ILE A 246 -13.13 14.34 -15.33
N THR A 247 -11.87 14.20 -14.96
CA THR A 247 -10.77 14.85 -15.70
C THR A 247 -10.64 14.30 -17.12
N ASN A 248 -10.83 12.99 -17.31
CA ASN A 248 -10.85 12.36 -18.63
C ASN A 248 -12.04 12.84 -19.47
N GLU A 249 -13.23 12.96 -18.90
CA GLU A 249 -14.41 13.50 -19.59
C GLU A 249 -14.26 15.00 -19.90
N ILE A 250 -13.56 15.78 -19.06
CA ILE A 250 -13.21 17.19 -19.37
C ILE A 250 -12.24 17.25 -20.56
N ALA A 251 -11.21 16.40 -20.58
CA ALA A 251 -10.26 16.33 -21.69
C ALA A 251 -10.94 16.00 -23.03
N GLN A 252 -11.98 15.18 -22.99
CA GLN A 252 -12.80 14.81 -24.15
C GLN A 252 -13.90 15.86 -24.50
N GLY A 253 -13.99 16.95 -23.74
CA GLY A 253 -15.01 18.00 -23.96
C GLY A 253 -16.44 17.62 -23.56
N LYS A 254 -16.64 16.53 -22.80
CA LYS A 254 -17.95 16.02 -22.36
C LYS A 254 -18.38 16.61 -21.01
N MET A 255 -17.43 16.99 -20.16
CA MET A 255 -17.65 17.66 -18.88
C MET A 255 -16.93 19.00 -18.82
N THR A 256 -17.17 19.77 -17.77
CA THR A 256 -16.57 21.08 -17.52
C THR A 256 -15.88 21.12 -16.16
N PHE A 257 -15.00 22.10 -15.91
CA PHE A 257 -14.37 22.32 -14.63
C PHE A 257 -15.35 22.46 -13.46
N LYS A 258 -16.59 22.88 -13.72
CA LYS A 258 -17.62 22.91 -12.67
C LYS A 258 -17.91 21.51 -12.07
N ASN A 259 -17.76 20.45 -12.84
CA ASN A 259 -17.89 19.07 -12.34
C ASN A 259 -16.76 18.75 -11.36
N LEU A 260 -15.55 19.19 -11.68
CA LEU A 260 -14.40 19.05 -10.80
C LEU A 260 -14.56 19.87 -9.51
N ASP A 261 -15.00 21.14 -9.60
CA ASP A 261 -15.27 21.98 -8.42
C ASP A 261 -16.31 21.32 -7.48
N ASN A 262 -17.35 20.72 -8.05
CA ASN A 262 -18.37 20.00 -7.28
C ASN A 262 -17.78 18.75 -6.58
N LEU A 263 -16.91 18.01 -7.25
CA LEU A 263 -16.22 16.87 -6.65
C LEU A 263 -15.32 17.31 -5.49
N MET A 264 -14.49 18.34 -5.69
CA MET A 264 -13.60 18.85 -4.65
C MET A 264 -14.39 19.30 -3.41
N ALA A 265 -15.53 20.01 -3.60
CA ALA A 265 -16.40 20.40 -2.50
C ALA A 265 -17.04 19.20 -1.76
N LYS A 266 -17.35 18.11 -2.49
CA LYS A 266 -17.82 16.85 -1.91
C LYS A 266 -16.72 16.16 -1.11
N GLU A 267 -15.50 16.11 -1.64
CA GLU A 267 -14.35 15.51 -0.96
C GLU A 267 -14.00 16.26 0.33
N ASP A 268 -13.97 17.59 0.31
CA ASP A 268 -13.75 18.44 1.49
C ASP A 268 -14.74 18.16 2.64
N THR A 269 -15.93 17.65 2.29
CA THR A 269 -16.97 17.32 3.27
C THR A 269 -16.86 15.89 3.78
N ASN A 270 -16.46 14.95 2.91
CA ASN A 270 -16.51 13.53 3.18
C ASN A 270 -15.22 12.98 3.81
N TYR A 271 -14.09 13.63 3.56
CA TYR A 271 -12.79 13.16 4.06
C TYR A 271 -12.25 14.11 5.13
N SER A 272 -11.48 13.56 6.06
CA SER A 272 -10.71 14.38 7.00
C SER A 272 -9.59 15.12 6.27
N GLN A 273 -9.11 16.22 6.86
CA GLN A 273 -8.00 17.00 6.28
C GLN A 273 -6.68 16.21 6.24
N ASP A 274 -6.57 15.14 7.00
CA ASP A 274 -5.40 14.25 7.04
C ASP A 274 -5.52 13.07 6.06
N ALA A 275 -6.63 12.94 5.35
CA ALA A 275 -6.83 11.92 4.33
C ALA A 275 -6.14 12.33 3.02
N TYR A 276 -5.19 11.53 2.56
CA TYR A 276 -4.55 11.75 1.27
C TYR A 276 -5.26 10.98 0.18
N ARG A 277 -5.35 11.61 -0.98
CA ARG A 277 -6.03 11.05 -2.15
C ARG A 277 -5.02 10.88 -3.28
N LEU A 278 -4.99 9.70 -3.92
CA LEU A 278 -4.19 9.45 -5.11
C LEU A 278 -4.89 10.04 -6.33
N TYR A 279 -4.36 11.14 -6.87
CA TYR A 279 -4.84 11.72 -8.13
C TYR A 279 -4.04 11.12 -9.29
N PHE A 280 -4.76 10.56 -10.25
CA PHE A 280 -4.18 9.91 -11.43
C PHE A 280 -5.08 10.13 -12.65
N THR A 281 -4.51 9.99 -13.85
CA THR A 281 -5.24 10.14 -15.12
C THR A 281 -5.42 8.79 -15.83
N THR A 282 -4.59 7.83 -15.49
CA THR A 282 -4.59 6.48 -16.05
C THR A 282 -3.86 5.52 -15.10
N ASN A 283 -4.13 4.22 -15.20
CA ASN A 283 -3.43 3.14 -14.53
C ASN A 283 -3.43 1.87 -15.41
N HIS A 284 -2.91 0.75 -14.90
CA HIS A 284 -2.84 -0.51 -15.63
C HIS A 284 -4.20 -1.06 -16.07
N ASP A 285 -5.29 -0.82 -15.33
CA ASP A 285 -6.65 -1.26 -15.69
C ASP A 285 -7.24 -0.39 -16.80
N GLU A 286 -7.24 0.93 -16.58
CA GLU A 286 -7.88 1.89 -17.49
C GLU A 286 -7.21 1.95 -18.86
N ASN A 287 -5.89 1.71 -18.93
CA ASN A 287 -5.16 1.59 -20.21
C ASN A 287 -5.76 0.52 -21.14
N SER A 288 -6.38 -0.52 -20.57
CA SER A 288 -6.99 -1.60 -21.35
C SER A 288 -8.37 -1.25 -21.89
N TRP A 289 -9.10 -0.32 -21.23
CA TRP A 289 -10.50 -0.04 -21.51
C TRP A 289 -10.74 1.33 -22.15
N LYS A 290 -9.94 2.34 -21.74
CA LYS A 290 -10.13 3.73 -22.12
C LYS A 290 -8.90 4.35 -22.78
N GLY A 291 -8.02 3.54 -23.28
CA GLY A 291 -6.64 3.76 -23.74
C GLY A 291 -6.25 5.05 -24.46
N ASP A 292 -7.18 5.89 -24.87
CA ASP A 292 -6.91 7.09 -25.67
C ASP A 292 -7.46 8.33 -24.98
N VAL A 293 -6.91 8.69 -23.82
CA VAL A 293 -7.21 9.99 -23.21
C VAL A 293 -6.27 11.08 -23.73
N PHE A 294 -5.16 10.68 -24.36
CA PHE A 294 -4.11 11.57 -24.86
C PHE A 294 -3.90 11.41 -26.34
#